data_0bd37bae18e26ffb3f3ab6b83afa6e4d
#
_entry.id   0bd37bae18e26ffb3f3ab6b83afa6e4d
#
_cell.length_a   1.000
_cell.length_b   1.000
_cell.length_c   1.000
_cell.angle_alpha   90.00
_cell.angle_beta   90.00
_cell.angle_gamma   90.00
#
_symmetry.space_group_name_H-M   'P 1'
#
loop_
_entity.id
_entity.type
_entity.pdbx_description
1 polymer ?
#
loop_
_entity_poly.entity_id
_entity_poly.type
_entity_poly.pdbx_seq_one_letter_code
_entity_poly.pdbx_strand_id
1 'polypeptide(L)'
;MNGMASDRIAVMQATPGDLVAVLALDDRPDRATEVSEAVVSGRCSVARVDDEIVGFGVRGTFFGHDFLELLVVAEHRRRQGVGAALVEAFVSGAGPAKVFTSTNASNAPMRALCERLGFVEAGTIDHLDEANPEVVYVRLVPAAPGALP
;
A
#
# COMPACT_ATOMS: atom_id res chain seq x y z
N MET A 1 -9.73 -16.27 26.22
CA MET A 1 -9.66 -15.82 25.86
C MET A 1 -9.77 -15.36 25.14
N ASN A 2 -9.58 -15.27 24.95
CA ASN A 2 -9.64 -14.81 24.32
C ASN A 2 -9.67 -14.29 23.33
N GLY A 3 -10.20 -14.44 23.24
CA GLY A 3 -10.63 -13.92 22.07
C GLY A 3 -9.67 -13.07 21.40
N MET A 4 -8.69 -13.03 21.97
CA MET A 4 -7.86 -12.28 21.42
C MET A 4 -6.96 -12.90 20.61
N ALA A 5 -7.27 -14.02 20.16
CA ALA A 5 -6.60 -14.51 19.05
C ALA A 5 -6.66 -13.37 18.11
N SER A 6 -5.72 -12.55 18.14
CA SER A 6 -5.67 -11.47 17.25
C SER A 6 -5.79 -12.02 15.89
N ASP A 7 -6.67 -11.50 15.13
CA ASP A 7 -6.79 -11.83 13.75
C ASP A 7 -5.43 -11.61 13.13
N ARG A 8 -4.76 -12.68 12.80
CA ARG A 8 -3.45 -12.60 12.22
C ARG A 8 -3.59 -12.15 10.77
N ILE A 9 -2.95 -11.05 10.44
CA ILE A 9 -2.96 -10.51 9.09
C ILE A 9 -1.80 -11.14 8.32
N ALA A 10 -2.11 -11.84 7.23
CA ALA A 10 -1.09 -12.41 6.36
C ALA A 10 -1.08 -11.65 5.05
N VAL A 11 0.10 -11.21 4.61
CA VAL A 11 0.26 -10.50 3.34
C VAL A 11 1.04 -11.40 2.38
N MET A 12 0.51 -11.56 1.17
CA MET A 12 1.13 -12.40 0.16
C MET A 12 0.82 -11.88 -1.23
N GLN A 13 1.57 -12.33 -2.21
CA GLN A 13 1.31 -11.92 -3.59
C GLN A 13 -0.04 -12.45 -4.04
N ALA A 14 -0.83 -11.60 -4.68
CA ALA A 14 -2.12 -12.00 -5.23
C ALA A 14 -1.92 -12.99 -6.38
N THR A 15 -2.82 -13.95 -6.48
CA THR A 15 -2.87 -14.88 -7.60
C THR A 15 -4.07 -14.54 -8.48
N PRO A 16 -4.11 -15.05 -9.73
CA PRO A 16 -5.29 -14.80 -10.58
C PRO A 16 -6.61 -15.23 -9.93
N GLY A 17 -6.57 -16.26 -9.06
CA GLY A 17 -7.76 -16.69 -8.33
C GLY A 17 -8.28 -15.67 -7.32
N ASP A 18 -7.47 -14.67 -6.98
CA ASP A 18 -7.85 -13.63 -6.03
C ASP A 18 -8.51 -12.43 -6.71
N LEU A 19 -8.51 -12.39 -8.05
CA LEU A 19 -8.91 -11.19 -8.77
C LEU A 19 -10.32 -10.71 -8.46
N VAL A 20 -11.28 -11.63 -8.41
CA VAL A 20 -12.67 -11.25 -8.13
C VAL A 20 -12.78 -10.58 -6.76
N ALA A 21 -12.14 -11.16 -5.75
CA ALA A 21 -12.17 -10.61 -4.41
C ALA A 21 -11.45 -9.25 -4.33
N VAL A 22 -10.33 -9.13 -5.03
CA VAL A 22 -9.58 -7.87 -5.07
C VAL A 22 -10.41 -6.77 -5.71
N LEU A 23 -11.01 -7.05 -6.86
CA LEU A 23 -11.84 -6.05 -7.55
C LEU A 23 -13.07 -5.66 -6.74
N ALA A 24 -13.61 -6.59 -5.96
CA ALA A 24 -14.76 -6.30 -5.11
C ALA A 24 -14.44 -5.35 -3.96
N LEU A 25 -13.18 -5.26 -3.56
CA LEU A 25 -12.77 -4.36 -2.48
C LEU A 25 -12.66 -2.92 -2.95
N ASP A 26 -12.38 -2.69 -4.25
CA ASP A 26 -12.14 -1.36 -4.75
C ASP A 26 -13.46 -0.72 -5.16
N ASP A 27 -13.77 0.43 -4.59
CA ASP A 27 -14.99 1.17 -4.92
C ASP A 27 -14.81 2.02 -6.19
N ARG A 28 -13.67 1.92 -6.86
CA ARG A 28 -13.35 2.67 -8.08
C ARG A 28 -13.28 1.71 -9.27
N PRO A 29 -14.42 1.44 -9.95
CA PRO A 29 -14.40 0.50 -11.08
C PRO A 29 -13.55 0.97 -12.26
N ASP A 30 -13.26 2.27 -12.35
CA ASP A 30 -12.39 2.79 -13.38
C ASP A 30 -10.95 2.30 -13.24
N ARG A 31 -10.58 1.70 -12.10
CA ARG A 31 -9.24 1.15 -11.88
C ARG A 31 -9.16 -0.35 -12.16
N ALA A 32 -10.26 -0.97 -12.56
CA ALA A 32 -10.29 -2.44 -12.68
C ALA A 32 -9.23 -2.98 -13.64
N THR A 33 -9.00 -2.33 -14.77
CA THR A 33 -7.99 -2.78 -15.72
C THR A 33 -6.59 -2.72 -15.12
N GLU A 34 -6.25 -1.61 -14.47
CA GLU A 34 -4.95 -1.45 -13.84
C GLU A 34 -4.71 -2.47 -12.75
N VAL A 35 -5.72 -2.71 -11.92
CA VAL A 35 -5.63 -3.67 -10.83
C VAL A 35 -5.49 -5.08 -11.39
N SER A 36 -6.26 -5.42 -12.43
CA SER A 36 -6.17 -6.73 -13.07
C SER A 36 -4.79 -6.98 -13.64
N GLU A 37 -4.21 -5.99 -14.31
CA GLU A 37 -2.87 -6.10 -14.85
C GLU A 37 -1.84 -6.27 -13.74
N ALA A 38 -2.02 -5.59 -12.62
CA ALA A 38 -1.11 -5.72 -11.48
C ALA A 38 -1.16 -7.13 -10.90
N VAL A 39 -2.33 -7.73 -10.80
CA VAL A 39 -2.46 -9.11 -10.34
C VAL A 39 -1.74 -10.06 -11.28
N VAL A 40 -1.98 -9.93 -12.59
CA VAL A 40 -1.37 -10.81 -13.58
C VAL A 40 0.15 -10.66 -13.61
N SER A 41 0.65 -9.45 -13.44
CA SER A 41 2.10 -9.20 -13.52
C SER A 41 2.83 -9.39 -12.19
N GLY A 42 2.12 -9.81 -11.14
CA GLY A 42 2.76 -10.07 -9.84
C GLY A 42 3.05 -8.82 -9.02
N ARG A 43 2.39 -7.71 -9.34
CA ARG A 43 2.61 -6.45 -8.63
C ARG A 43 1.55 -6.15 -7.57
N CYS A 44 0.64 -7.07 -7.34
CA CYS A 44 -0.42 -6.88 -6.35
C CYS A 44 -0.18 -7.81 -5.16
N SER A 45 -0.27 -7.26 -3.96
CA SER A 45 -0.23 -8.04 -2.73
C SER A 45 -1.61 -7.98 -2.08
N VAL A 46 -2.02 -9.07 -1.45
CA VAL A 46 -3.29 -9.11 -0.72
C VAL A 46 -3.01 -9.34 0.76
N ALA A 47 -3.88 -8.78 1.59
CA ALA A 47 -3.89 -9.04 3.02
C ALA A 47 -5.09 -9.92 3.33
N ARG A 48 -4.84 -11.02 4.06
CA ARG A 48 -5.89 -11.95 4.46
C ARG A 48 -6.02 -12.01 5.96
N VAL A 49 -7.24 -12.12 6.40
CA VAL A 49 -7.58 -12.41 7.78
C VAL A 49 -8.56 -13.58 7.73
N ASP A 50 -8.19 -14.73 8.32
CA ASP A 50 -9.04 -15.93 8.31
C ASP A 50 -9.52 -16.29 6.91
N ASP A 51 -8.59 -16.34 5.96
CA ASP A 51 -8.87 -16.68 4.56
C ASP A 51 -9.70 -15.66 3.78
N GLU A 52 -10.08 -14.58 4.40
CA GLU A 52 -10.81 -13.50 3.73
C GLU A 52 -9.80 -12.44 3.26
N ILE A 53 -9.89 -12.02 2.01
CA ILE A 53 -9.06 -10.92 1.52
C ILE A 53 -9.68 -9.62 2.01
N VAL A 54 -8.95 -8.88 2.83
CA VAL A 54 -9.45 -7.67 3.48
C VAL A 54 -8.72 -6.40 3.04
N GLY A 55 -7.76 -6.52 2.15
CA GLY A 55 -7.07 -5.37 1.60
C GLY A 55 -6.10 -5.79 0.51
N PHE A 56 -5.62 -4.83 -0.26
CA PHE A 56 -4.59 -5.09 -1.25
C PHE A 56 -3.76 -3.83 -1.52
N GLY A 57 -2.58 -4.05 -2.07
CA GLY A 57 -1.70 -2.97 -2.48
C GLY A 57 -1.13 -3.27 -3.86
N VAL A 58 -0.87 -2.24 -4.64
CA VAL A 58 -0.27 -2.38 -5.97
C VAL A 58 1.05 -1.63 -5.99
N ARG A 59 2.09 -2.34 -6.44
CA ARG A 59 3.41 -1.77 -6.56
C ARG A 59 3.70 -1.35 -7.99
N GLY A 60 4.36 -0.23 -8.15
CA GLY A 60 4.87 0.23 -9.43
C GLY A 60 6.21 0.88 -9.22
N THR A 61 6.56 1.84 -10.09
CA THR A 61 7.81 2.56 -10.00
C THR A 61 7.57 4.06 -10.13
N PHE A 62 8.48 4.84 -9.52
CA PHE A 62 8.44 6.28 -9.58
C PHE A 62 9.90 6.74 -9.70
N PHE A 63 10.27 7.24 -10.86
CA PHE A 63 11.66 7.62 -11.16
C PHE A 63 12.64 6.50 -10.84
N GLY A 64 12.25 5.26 -11.20
CA GLY A 64 13.12 4.11 -10.99
C GLY A 64 13.12 3.53 -9.59
N HIS A 65 12.35 4.11 -8.67
CA HIS A 65 12.24 3.60 -7.30
C HIS A 65 10.91 2.88 -7.10
N ASP A 66 10.86 1.95 -6.17
CA ASP A 66 9.61 1.28 -5.83
C ASP A 66 8.60 2.29 -5.30
N PHE A 67 7.39 2.17 -5.77
CA PHE A 67 6.31 3.09 -5.47
C PHE A 67 5.03 2.31 -5.18
N LEU A 68 4.45 2.53 -4.02
CA LEU A 68 3.16 1.93 -3.69
C LEU A 68 2.08 2.79 -4.34
N GLU A 69 1.55 2.31 -5.47
CA GLU A 69 0.61 3.07 -6.28
C GLU A 69 -0.79 3.11 -5.72
N LEU A 70 -1.19 2.05 -5.05
CA LEU A 70 -2.57 1.92 -4.58
C LEU A 70 -2.61 1.09 -3.31
N LEU A 71 -3.41 1.51 -2.36
CA LEU A 71 -3.63 0.80 -1.10
C LEU A 71 -5.12 0.86 -0.79
N VAL A 72 -5.75 -0.31 -0.70
CA VAL A 72 -7.19 -0.40 -0.42
C VAL A 72 -7.39 -1.34 0.75
N VAL A 73 -8.19 -0.94 1.73
CA VAL A 73 -8.54 -1.75 2.87
C VAL A 73 -10.06 -1.80 2.97
N ALA A 74 -10.60 -3.00 3.20
CA ALA A 74 -12.03 -3.18 3.37
C ALA A 74 -12.54 -2.27 4.46
N GLU A 75 -13.68 -1.63 4.24
CA GLU A 75 -14.20 -0.65 5.18
C GLU A 75 -14.37 -1.21 6.58
N HIS A 76 -14.88 -2.42 6.69
CA HIS A 76 -15.11 -3.04 8.00
C HIS A 76 -13.83 -3.51 8.70
N ARG A 77 -12.68 -3.37 8.01
CA ARG A 77 -11.38 -3.78 8.57
C ARG A 77 -10.44 -2.58 8.77
N ARG A 78 -10.93 -1.37 8.60
CA ARG A 78 -10.09 -0.20 8.79
C ARG A 78 -9.76 -0.03 10.27
N ARG A 79 -8.60 0.58 10.54
CA ARG A 79 -8.09 0.80 11.89
C ARG A 79 -7.75 -0.49 12.64
N GLN A 80 -7.52 -1.58 11.89
CA GLN A 80 -7.13 -2.86 12.49
C GLN A 80 -5.74 -3.30 12.07
N GLY A 81 -4.97 -2.38 11.47
CA GLY A 81 -3.59 -2.68 11.09
C GLY A 81 -3.39 -3.29 9.71
N VAL A 82 -4.45 -3.44 8.92
CA VAL A 82 -4.34 -4.04 7.58
C VAL A 82 -3.50 -3.17 6.65
N GLY A 83 -3.77 -1.86 6.64
CA GLY A 83 -3.00 -0.94 5.81
C GLY A 83 -1.54 -0.92 6.20
N ALA A 84 -1.26 -0.89 7.51
CA ALA A 84 0.12 -0.91 7.99
C ALA A 84 0.83 -2.19 7.58
N ALA A 85 0.16 -3.34 7.66
CA ALA A 85 0.75 -4.62 7.28
C ALA A 85 1.10 -4.63 5.78
N LEU A 86 0.21 -4.09 4.93
CA LEU A 86 0.46 -4.01 3.50
C LEU A 86 1.64 -3.09 3.18
N VAL A 87 1.71 -1.93 3.83
CA VAL A 87 2.81 -1.00 3.61
C VAL A 87 4.13 -1.59 4.09
N GLU A 88 4.14 -2.22 5.26
CA GLU A 88 5.36 -2.82 5.80
C GLU A 88 5.84 -3.98 4.90
N ALA A 89 4.94 -4.78 4.36
CA ALA A 89 5.31 -5.82 3.42
C ALA A 89 5.90 -5.24 2.13
N PHE A 90 5.33 -4.14 1.65
CA PHE A 90 5.86 -3.43 0.50
C PHE A 90 7.28 -2.93 0.76
N VAL A 91 7.50 -2.28 1.89
CA VAL A 91 8.82 -1.77 2.26
C VAL A 91 9.83 -2.90 2.38
N SER A 92 9.44 -3.99 3.02
CA SER A 92 10.34 -5.14 3.20
C SER A 92 10.72 -5.76 1.86
N GLY A 93 9.78 -5.82 0.92
CA GLY A 93 10.03 -6.39 -0.40
C GLY A 93 10.88 -5.51 -1.30
N ALA A 94 11.01 -4.24 -0.98
CA ALA A 94 11.79 -3.31 -1.79
C ALA A 94 13.30 -3.39 -1.54
N GLY A 95 13.72 -4.09 -0.47
CA GLY A 95 15.13 -4.18 -0.13
C GLY A 95 15.70 -2.88 0.43
N PRO A 96 17.01 -2.66 0.31
CA PRO A 96 17.67 -1.52 0.96
C PRO A 96 17.63 -0.24 0.14
N ALA A 97 16.51 0.07 -0.47
CA ALA A 97 16.35 1.28 -1.27
C ALA A 97 15.24 2.13 -0.70
N LYS A 98 15.26 3.42 -1.03
CA LYS A 98 14.16 4.27 -0.65
C LYS A 98 12.89 3.85 -1.40
N VAL A 99 11.74 4.06 -0.79
CA VAL A 99 10.45 3.75 -1.40
C VAL A 99 9.54 4.95 -1.32
N PHE A 100 8.63 5.05 -2.27
CA PHE A 100 7.69 6.17 -2.37
C PHE A 100 6.26 5.69 -2.29
N THR A 101 5.39 6.57 -1.89
CA THR A 101 3.94 6.41 -2.05
C THR A 101 3.34 7.81 -2.16
N SER A 102 2.05 7.89 -2.44
CA SER A 102 1.39 9.19 -2.50
C SER A 102 -0.08 9.05 -2.17
N THR A 103 -0.70 10.16 -1.84
CA THR A 103 -2.15 10.21 -1.63
C THR A 103 -2.61 11.65 -1.78
N ASN A 104 -3.90 11.84 -2.01
CA ASN A 104 -4.47 13.18 -2.07
C ASN A 104 -4.30 13.91 -0.74
N ALA A 105 -4.11 15.22 -0.81
CA ALA A 105 -3.93 16.04 0.40
C ALA A 105 -5.09 15.89 1.38
N SER A 106 -6.29 15.64 0.88
CA SER A 106 -7.49 15.49 1.72
C SER A 106 -7.61 14.13 2.39
N ASN A 107 -6.76 13.16 2.02
CA ASN A 107 -6.87 11.81 2.60
C ASN A 107 -6.12 11.74 3.92
N ALA A 108 -6.75 12.26 4.97
CA ALA A 108 -6.14 12.33 6.29
C ALA A 108 -5.73 10.96 6.86
N PRO A 109 -6.54 9.91 6.74
CA PRO A 109 -6.13 8.60 7.26
C PRO A 109 -4.87 8.05 6.61
N MET A 110 -4.73 8.17 5.29
CA MET A 110 -3.54 7.69 4.60
C MET A 110 -2.32 8.52 4.94
N ARG A 111 -2.48 9.84 5.04
CA ARG A 111 -1.38 10.72 5.43
C ARG A 111 -0.87 10.38 6.82
N ALA A 112 -1.80 10.15 7.76
CA ALA A 112 -1.43 9.76 9.12
C ALA A 112 -0.71 8.40 9.13
N LEU A 113 -1.16 7.46 8.31
CA LEU A 113 -0.53 6.15 8.20
C LEU A 113 0.90 6.28 7.70
N CYS A 114 1.12 7.07 6.63
CA CYS A 114 2.45 7.30 6.10
C CYS A 114 3.39 7.87 7.16
N GLU A 115 2.95 8.89 7.87
CA GLU A 115 3.77 9.53 8.90
C GLU A 115 4.09 8.55 10.03
N ARG A 116 3.10 7.78 10.45
CA ARG A 116 3.30 6.81 11.52
C ARG A 116 4.31 5.73 11.13
N LEU A 117 4.35 5.37 9.86
CA LEU A 117 5.25 4.33 9.36
C LEU A 117 6.61 4.87 8.90
N GLY A 118 6.92 6.13 9.21
CA GLY A 118 8.24 6.69 8.96
C GLY A 118 8.44 7.33 7.60
N PHE A 119 7.38 7.55 6.85
CA PHE A 119 7.47 8.30 5.60
C PHE A 119 7.46 9.79 5.90
N VAL A 120 8.18 10.56 5.10
CA VAL A 120 8.20 12.02 5.17
C VAL A 120 7.71 12.59 3.85
N GLU A 121 7.12 13.78 3.89
CA GLU A 121 6.65 14.41 2.67
C GLU A 121 7.84 14.78 1.79
N ALA A 122 7.76 14.42 0.53
CA ALA A 122 8.79 14.74 -0.45
C ALA A 122 8.38 15.89 -1.36
N GLY A 123 7.08 16.16 -1.45
CA GLY A 123 6.57 17.23 -2.29
C GLY A 123 5.13 16.98 -2.68
N THR A 124 4.60 17.83 -3.55
CA THR A 124 3.23 17.70 -4.04
C THR A 124 3.21 17.78 -5.56
N ILE A 125 2.19 17.14 -6.14
CA ILE A 125 1.94 17.22 -7.58
C ILE A 125 0.55 17.83 -7.75
N ASP A 126 0.49 18.97 -8.46
CA ASP A 126 -0.76 19.62 -8.76
C ASP A 126 -1.32 19.11 -10.07
N HIS A 127 -2.60 19.31 -10.28
CA HIS A 127 -3.28 19.01 -11.55
C HIS A 127 -3.53 17.53 -11.86
N LEU A 128 -3.23 16.62 -10.94
CA LEU A 128 -3.64 15.23 -11.10
C LEU A 128 -5.13 15.10 -10.80
N ASP A 129 -5.57 15.67 -9.69
CA ASP A 129 -6.99 15.76 -9.35
C ASP A 129 -7.32 17.21 -9.14
N GLU A 130 -8.53 17.60 -9.53
CA GLU A 130 -8.91 18.99 -9.47
C GLU A 130 -8.99 19.46 -8.03
N ALA A 131 -8.25 20.53 -7.72
CA ALA A 131 -8.25 21.18 -6.40
C ALA A 131 -7.84 20.25 -5.24
N ASN A 132 -7.17 19.15 -5.54
CA ASN A 132 -6.73 18.20 -4.52
C ASN A 132 -5.34 17.68 -4.86
N PRO A 133 -4.31 18.39 -4.42
CA PRO A 133 -2.93 17.99 -4.75
C PRO A 133 -2.59 16.59 -4.26
N GLU A 134 -1.72 15.92 -5.01
CA GLU A 134 -1.19 14.65 -4.59
C GLU A 134 0.05 14.90 -3.73
N VAL A 135 0.04 14.40 -2.51
CA VAL A 135 1.19 14.52 -1.63
C VAL A 135 2.06 13.28 -1.80
N VAL A 136 3.31 13.48 -2.15
CA VAL A 136 4.26 12.40 -2.35
C VAL A 136 5.07 12.21 -1.06
N TYR A 137 5.19 10.97 -0.65
CA TYR A 137 5.91 10.59 0.56
C TYR A 137 7.07 9.69 0.20
N VAL A 138 8.15 9.78 0.97
CA VAL A 138 9.32 8.91 0.81
C VAL A 138 9.71 8.34 2.16
N ARG A 139 10.06 7.07 2.18
CA ARG A 139 10.68 6.45 3.34
C ARG A 139 12.12 6.15 2.97
N LEU A 140 13.05 6.75 3.71
CA LEU A 140 14.45 6.54 3.50
C LEU A 140 14.85 5.33 4.32
N VAL A 141 15.46 4.36 3.67
CA VAL A 141 15.92 3.18 4.38
C VAL A 141 17.28 3.52 4.97
N PRO A 142 17.49 3.32 6.28
CA PRO A 142 18.78 3.63 6.87
C PRO A 142 19.90 2.82 6.20
N ALA A 143 21.06 3.44 6.03
CA ALA A 143 22.22 2.74 5.51
C ALA A 143 22.58 1.60 6.46
N ALA A 144 23.09 0.50 5.90
CA ALA A 144 23.57 -0.60 6.72
C ALA A 144 24.71 -0.11 7.61
N PRO A 145 24.83 -0.68 8.83
CA PRO A 145 25.95 -0.29 9.70
C PRO A 145 27.29 -0.44 8.97
N GLY A 146 28.09 0.63 9.02
CA GLY A 146 29.37 0.63 8.35
C GLY A 146 29.33 1.06 6.89
N ALA A 147 28.17 1.28 6.31
CA ALA A 147 28.06 1.75 4.95
C ALA A 147 28.47 3.22 4.89
N LEU A 148 29.17 3.56 3.82
CA LEU A 148 29.55 4.95 3.63
C LEU A 148 28.41 5.69 2.96
N PRO A 149 28.23 6.97 3.27
CA PRO A 149 27.20 7.76 2.65
C PRO A 149 27.44 7.96 1.15
#